data_67f96f4984d6b3f1e5c2f3dc92885bcd
#
_entry.id   67f96f4984d6b3f1e5c2f3dc92885bcd
#
_cell.length_a   1.000
_cell.length_b   1.000
_cell.length_c   1.000
_cell.angle_alpha   90.00
_cell.angle_beta   90.00
_cell.angle_gamma   90.00
#
_symmetry.space_group_name_H-M   'P 1'
#
loop_
_entity.id
_entity.type
_entity.pdbx_description
1 polymer ?
#
loop_
_entity_poly.entity_id
_entity_poly.type
_entity_poly.pdbx_seq_one_letter_code
_entity_poly.pdbx_strand_id
1 'polypeptide(L)'
;MSQLNISIVIPAYNEEENLNPLISELKGVLDGLGRSYEIIIVDDGSRDRSFEILKEIAYKDPRIKGIRFRRNKGQTAAFDAGFKTAQGDTVITMDADLQNDPHDIPLLLEKIGEFDAVCGWRYRRRDPWTKIISSKIANFVRNKLSEEDIVDTGCSLKAYRRECLTRLKLFNGMHRFLPSLLKMEGFKVTQVKVSHRPRRFGRTKYNIRNRMMRGFIDLLAVRWMKRRHLDYEIEEVIK
;
A
#
# COMPACT_ATOMS: atom_id res chain seq x y z
N MET A 1 -18.29 19.53 -10.09
CA MET A 1 -18.07 18.26 -9.35
C MET A 1 -17.07 18.58 -8.27
N SER A 2 -17.36 18.28 -6.99
CA SER A 2 -16.38 18.48 -5.90
C SER A 2 -15.18 17.58 -6.16
N GLN A 3 -13.97 18.15 -6.08
CA GLN A 3 -12.71 17.42 -6.24
C GLN A 3 -12.64 16.32 -5.20
N LEU A 4 -12.34 15.09 -5.61
CA LEU A 4 -12.14 13.95 -4.70
C LEU A 4 -10.85 14.15 -3.90
N ASN A 5 -10.92 14.09 -2.57
CA ASN A 5 -9.76 14.32 -1.71
C ASN A 5 -8.98 13.03 -1.44
N ILE A 6 -9.67 11.89 -1.22
CA ILE A 6 -9.06 10.64 -0.76
C ILE A 6 -9.49 9.47 -1.62
N SER A 7 -8.53 8.65 -2.06
CA SER A 7 -8.78 7.31 -2.63
C SER A 7 -8.15 6.25 -1.73
N ILE A 8 -8.95 5.31 -1.23
CA ILE A 8 -8.43 4.14 -0.51
C ILE A 8 -8.27 2.99 -1.50
N VAL A 9 -7.09 2.42 -1.62
CA VAL A 9 -6.80 1.29 -2.53
C VAL A 9 -6.50 0.03 -1.72
N ILE A 10 -7.33 -1.00 -1.92
CA ILE A 10 -7.31 -2.25 -1.15
C ILE A 10 -7.21 -3.44 -2.09
N PRO A 11 -6.08 -4.13 -2.17
CA PRO A 11 -5.99 -5.42 -2.83
C PRO A 11 -6.66 -6.51 -1.99
N ALA A 12 -7.52 -7.31 -2.61
CA ALA A 12 -8.23 -8.42 -1.97
C ALA A 12 -8.01 -9.73 -2.75
N TYR A 13 -7.80 -10.83 -2.04
CA TYR A 13 -7.73 -12.17 -2.61
C TYR A 13 -8.21 -13.20 -1.61
N ASN A 14 -9.40 -13.78 -1.82
CA ASN A 14 -10.10 -14.67 -0.91
C ASN A 14 -10.24 -14.05 0.50
N GLU A 15 -10.99 -12.98 0.59
CA GLU A 15 -11.21 -12.16 1.79
C GLU A 15 -12.72 -12.00 2.11
N GLU A 16 -13.55 -12.99 1.73
CA GLU A 16 -15.02 -12.93 1.88
C GLU A 16 -15.50 -12.59 3.29
N GLU A 17 -14.78 -13.08 4.33
CA GLU A 17 -15.12 -12.81 5.73
C GLU A 17 -14.72 -11.41 6.20
N ASN A 18 -13.72 -10.79 5.52
CA ASN A 18 -13.11 -9.53 5.93
C ASN A 18 -13.73 -8.30 5.27
N LEU A 19 -14.32 -8.41 4.06
CA LEU A 19 -14.75 -7.25 3.27
C LEU A 19 -15.84 -6.42 3.96
N ASN A 20 -16.91 -7.05 4.44
CA ASN A 20 -18.01 -6.32 5.08
C ASN A 20 -17.55 -5.56 6.33
N PRO A 21 -16.87 -6.18 7.33
CA PRO A 21 -16.42 -5.46 8.50
C PRO A 21 -15.38 -4.38 8.19
N LEU A 22 -14.47 -4.63 7.22
CA LEU A 22 -13.49 -3.64 6.80
C LEU A 22 -14.15 -2.38 6.21
N ILE A 23 -15.09 -2.56 5.28
CA ILE A 23 -15.77 -1.44 4.63
C ILE A 23 -16.61 -0.66 5.62
N SER A 24 -17.32 -1.34 6.54
CA SER A 24 -18.10 -0.68 7.58
C SER A 24 -17.22 0.20 8.48
N GLU A 25 -16.08 -0.31 8.91
CA GLU A 25 -15.15 0.43 9.77
C GLU A 25 -14.49 1.61 9.02
N LEU A 26 -14.03 1.37 7.77
CA LEU A 26 -13.47 2.42 6.92
C LEU A 26 -14.45 3.57 6.69
N LYS A 27 -15.68 3.27 6.36
CA LYS A 27 -16.72 4.29 6.14
C LYS A 27 -16.94 5.11 7.42
N GLY A 28 -17.02 4.46 8.58
CA GLY A 28 -17.16 5.17 9.85
C GLY A 28 -16.05 6.19 10.10
N VAL A 29 -14.80 5.81 9.81
CA VAL A 29 -13.65 6.71 9.95
C VAL A 29 -13.67 7.82 8.89
N LEU A 30 -13.87 7.47 7.62
CA LEU A 30 -13.79 8.42 6.50
C LEU A 30 -14.95 9.43 6.52
N ASP A 31 -16.17 9.02 6.87
CA ASP A 31 -17.30 9.91 7.04
C ASP A 31 -17.04 10.94 8.15
N GLY A 32 -16.35 10.54 9.24
CA GLY A 32 -15.92 11.43 10.32
C GLY A 32 -14.88 12.47 9.92
N LEU A 33 -14.16 12.29 8.82
CA LEU A 33 -13.15 13.25 8.35
C LEU A 33 -13.73 14.48 7.65
N GLY A 34 -15.00 14.44 7.22
CA GLY A 34 -15.64 15.52 6.46
C GLY A 34 -15.01 15.80 5.11
N ARG A 35 -14.29 14.85 4.53
CA ARG A 35 -13.62 14.92 3.22
C ARG A 35 -14.30 13.99 2.22
N SER A 36 -14.36 14.39 0.95
CA SER A 36 -14.82 13.49 -0.11
C SER A 36 -13.85 12.34 -0.32
N TYR A 37 -14.37 11.12 -0.48
CA TYR A 37 -13.54 9.93 -0.64
C TYR A 37 -14.16 8.90 -1.58
N GLU A 38 -13.31 8.00 -2.06
CA GLU A 38 -13.67 6.76 -2.72
C GLU A 38 -12.87 5.58 -2.14
N ILE A 39 -13.46 4.38 -2.24
CA ILE A 39 -12.80 3.13 -1.85
C ILE A 39 -12.71 2.24 -3.08
N ILE A 40 -11.50 1.89 -3.48
CA ILE A 40 -11.22 1.04 -4.65
C ILE A 40 -10.71 -0.30 -4.14
N ILE A 41 -11.51 -1.34 -4.33
CA ILE A 41 -11.14 -2.71 -3.96
C ILE A 41 -10.79 -3.47 -5.22
N VAL A 42 -9.56 -4.00 -5.27
CA VAL A 42 -9.09 -4.79 -6.41
C VAL A 42 -9.06 -6.27 -6.04
N ASP A 43 -10.04 -7.01 -6.54
CA ASP A 43 -10.12 -8.46 -6.42
C ASP A 43 -9.09 -9.12 -7.34
N ASP A 44 -8.04 -9.68 -6.78
CA ASP A 44 -6.94 -10.33 -7.48
C ASP A 44 -7.30 -11.77 -7.90
N GLY A 45 -8.50 -11.95 -8.48
CA GLY A 45 -8.97 -13.23 -9.00
C GLY A 45 -9.35 -14.22 -7.92
N SER A 46 -10.10 -13.81 -6.92
CA SER A 46 -10.61 -14.65 -5.84
C SER A 46 -11.43 -15.84 -6.33
N ARG A 47 -11.41 -16.91 -5.54
CA ARG A 47 -12.12 -18.17 -5.78
C ARG A 47 -13.26 -18.41 -4.80
N ASP A 48 -13.36 -17.57 -3.78
CA ASP A 48 -14.44 -17.53 -2.80
C ASP A 48 -15.47 -16.46 -3.19
N ARG A 49 -16.36 -16.10 -2.28
CA ARG A 49 -17.43 -15.11 -2.52
C ARG A 49 -16.98 -13.64 -2.42
N SER A 50 -15.66 -13.38 -2.36
CA SER A 50 -15.16 -12.01 -2.21
C SER A 50 -15.70 -11.06 -3.27
N PHE A 51 -15.71 -11.48 -4.54
CA PHE A 51 -16.17 -10.61 -5.61
C PHE A 51 -17.67 -10.39 -5.62
N GLU A 52 -18.47 -11.41 -5.30
CA GLU A 52 -19.92 -11.30 -5.15
C GLU A 52 -20.27 -10.29 -4.05
N ILE A 53 -19.62 -10.40 -2.89
CA ILE A 53 -19.76 -9.46 -1.78
C ILE A 53 -19.36 -8.04 -2.21
N LEU A 54 -18.24 -7.89 -2.91
CA LEU A 54 -17.77 -6.60 -3.42
C LEU A 54 -18.80 -5.96 -4.37
N LYS A 55 -19.41 -6.74 -5.26
CA LYS A 55 -20.46 -6.25 -6.15
C LYS A 55 -21.68 -5.73 -5.38
N GLU A 56 -22.12 -6.47 -4.36
CA GLU A 56 -23.25 -6.06 -3.52
C GLU A 56 -22.96 -4.75 -2.77
N ILE A 57 -21.72 -4.60 -2.24
CA ILE A 57 -21.29 -3.39 -1.54
C ILE A 57 -21.23 -2.20 -2.50
N ALA A 58 -20.60 -2.37 -3.66
CA ALA A 58 -20.47 -1.32 -4.66
C ALA A 58 -21.81 -0.88 -5.26
N TYR A 59 -22.76 -1.80 -5.39
CA TYR A 59 -24.13 -1.47 -5.83
C TYR A 59 -24.86 -0.56 -4.83
N LYS A 60 -24.62 -0.74 -3.53
CA LYS A 60 -25.28 0.02 -2.45
C LYS A 60 -24.63 1.38 -2.18
N ASP A 61 -23.37 1.56 -2.51
CA ASP A 61 -22.63 2.80 -2.23
C ASP A 61 -21.75 3.21 -3.43
N PRO A 62 -22.10 4.27 -4.16
CA PRO A 62 -21.39 4.71 -5.37
C PRO A 62 -19.95 5.19 -5.10
N ARG A 63 -19.57 5.40 -3.83
CA ARG A 63 -18.18 5.72 -3.45
C ARG A 63 -17.27 4.51 -3.48
N ILE A 64 -17.84 3.29 -3.61
CA ILE A 64 -17.08 2.03 -3.61
C ILE A 64 -16.97 1.50 -5.03
N LYS A 65 -15.76 1.27 -5.48
CA LYS A 65 -15.43 0.73 -6.81
C LYS A 65 -14.80 -0.65 -6.67
N GLY A 66 -15.28 -1.60 -7.44
CA GLY A 66 -14.71 -2.95 -7.54
C GLY A 66 -13.98 -3.16 -8.86
N ILE A 67 -12.75 -3.66 -8.80
CA ILE A 67 -12.00 -4.13 -9.98
C ILE A 67 -11.78 -5.63 -9.78
N ARG A 68 -11.95 -6.44 -10.85
CA ARG A 68 -11.68 -7.88 -10.79
C ARG A 68 -10.66 -8.29 -11.83
N PHE A 69 -9.66 -9.05 -11.41
CA PHE A 69 -8.74 -9.72 -12.33
C PHE A 69 -9.27 -11.09 -12.75
N ARG A 70 -9.03 -11.49 -13.98
CA ARG A 70 -9.41 -12.83 -14.47
C ARG A 70 -8.70 -13.96 -13.72
N ARG A 71 -7.51 -13.70 -13.17
CA ARG A 71 -6.69 -14.63 -12.39
C ARG A 71 -5.76 -13.86 -11.48
N ASN A 72 -5.27 -14.53 -10.44
CA ASN A 72 -4.31 -13.92 -9.51
C ASN A 72 -3.04 -13.43 -10.23
N LYS A 73 -2.71 -12.16 -10.03
CA LYS A 73 -1.55 -11.45 -10.58
C LYS A 73 -0.63 -10.90 -9.49
N GLY A 74 -1.07 -11.00 -8.25
CA GLY A 74 -0.34 -10.57 -7.07
C GLY A 74 -0.60 -9.12 -6.68
N GLN A 75 -0.29 -8.85 -5.43
CA GLN A 75 -0.61 -7.59 -4.74
C GLN A 75 -0.09 -6.34 -5.47
N THR A 76 1.10 -6.40 -6.10
CA THR A 76 1.64 -5.25 -6.84
C THR A 76 0.76 -4.88 -8.03
N ALA A 77 0.27 -5.87 -8.78
CA ALA A 77 -0.63 -5.62 -9.90
C ALA A 77 -1.96 -5.02 -9.42
N ALA A 78 -2.47 -5.49 -8.28
CA ALA A 78 -3.68 -4.95 -7.69
C ALA A 78 -3.50 -3.50 -7.23
N PHE A 79 -2.37 -3.16 -6.60
CA PHE A 79 -2.06 -1.75 -6.30
C PHE A 79 -1.92 -0.91 -7.56
N ASP A 80 -1.21 -1.38 -8.58
CA ASP A 80 -1.04 -0.64 -9.85
C ASP A 80 -2.38 -0.33 -10.53
N ALA A 81 -3.30 -1.32 -10.58
CA ALA A 81 -4.65 -1.12 -11.10
C ALA A 81 -5.45 -0.10 -10.26
N GLY A 82 -5.36 -0.21 -8.93
CA GLY A 82 -5.99 0.73 -8.01
C GLY A 82 -5.44 2.15 -8.16
N PHE A 83 -4.13 2.33 -8.25
CA PHE A 83 -3.49 3.64 -8.45
C PHE A 83 -3.91 4.31 -9.75
N LYS A 84 -4.01 3.54 -10.85
CA LYS A 84 -4.49 4.05 -12.15
C LYS A 84 -5.96 4.44 -12.14
N THR A 85 -6.76 3.88 -11.24
CA THR A 85 -8.19 4.15 -11.10
C THR A 85 -8.48 5.28 -10.11
N ALA A 86 -7.55 5.54 -9.17
CA ALA A 86 -7.68 6.52 -8.12
C ALA A 86 -7.81 7.96 -8.66
N GLN A 87 -8.81 8.70 -8.17
CA GLN A 87 -9.10 10.08 -8.57
C GLN A 87 -8.82 11.09 -7.44
N GLY A 88 -8.71 10.64 -6.19
CA GLY A 88 -8.40 11.49 -5.05
C GLY A 88 -6.99 12.04 -5.10
N ASP A 89 -6.78 13.24 -4.57
CA ASP A 89 -5.45 13.88 -4.51
C ASP A 89 -4.50 13.11 -3.60
N THR A 90 -5.04 12.46 -2.58
CA THR A 90 -4.31 11.56 -1.69
C THR A 90 -4.77 10.12 -1.89
N VAL A 91 -3.83 9.22 -2.14
CA VAL A 91 -4.08 7.78 -2.25
C VAL A 91 -3.57 7.08 -1.00
N ILE A 92 -4.45 6.33 -0.34
CA ILE A 92 -4.11 5.55 0.84
C ILE A 92 -4.19 4.07 0.49
N THR A 93 -3.16 3.32 0.83
CA THR A 93 -3.13 1.86 0.66
C THR A 93 -3.35 1.16 1.99
N MET A 94 -4.03 0.02 1.98
CA MET A 94 -4.11 -0.90 3.12
C MET A 94 -4.45 -2.32 2.67
N ASP A 95 -4.19 -3.30 3.53
CA ASP A 95 -4.56 -4.69 3.28
C ASP A 95 -6.03 -4.97 3.68
N ALA A 96 -6.64 -6.00 3.05
CA ALA A 96 -8.02 -6.38 3.32
C ALA A 96 -8.21 -7.25 4.58
N ASP A 97 -7.15 -7.65 5.27
CA ASP A 97 -7.15 -8.68 6.33
C ASP A 97 -7.43 -8.17 7.76
N LEU A 98 -7.91 -6.93 7.89
CA LEU A 98 -8.24 -6.23 9.14
C LEU A 98 -7.06 -6.04 10.11
N GLN A 99 -5.80 -6.26 9.67
CA GLN A 99 -4.62 -6.02 10.50
C GLN A 99 -4.23 -4.55 10.61
N ASN A 100 -4.55 -3.74 9.59
CA ASN A 100 -4.42 -2.29 9.66
C ASN A 100 -5.63 -1.69 10.40
N ASP A 101 -5.38 -0.69 11.21
CA ASP A 101 -6.43 0.07 11.88
C ASP A 101 -6.82 1.29 11.03
N PRO A 102 -8.06 1.39 10.50
CA PRO A 102 -8.50 2.58 9.77
C PRO A 102 -8.43 3.88 10.59
N HIS A 103 -8.50 3.79 11.93
CA HIS A 103 -8.38 4.95 12.83
C HIS A 103 -6.99 5.60 12.82
N ASP A 104 -5.99 4.94 12.24
CA ASP A 104 -4.67 5.54 12.03
C ASP A 104 -4.58 6.39 10.75
N ILE A 105 -5.60 6.38 9.88
CA ILE A 105 -5.64 7.19 8.65
C ILE A 105 -5.44 8.68 8.92
N PRO A 106 -6.08 9.31 9.90
CA PRO A 106 -5.85 10.72 10.23
C PRO A 106 -4.38 11.06 10.49
N LEU A 107 -3.63 10.16 11.17
CA LEU A 107 -2.19 10.37 11.46
C LEU A 107 -1.35 10.46 10.18
N LEU A 108 -1.72 9.71 9.13
CA LEU A 108 -1.03 9.81 7.85
C LEU A 108 -1.41 11.10 7.13
N LEU A 109 -2.70 11.47 7.18
CA LEU A 109 -3.22 12.68 6.53
C LEU A 109 -2.68 13.97 7.13
N GLU A 110 -2.34 14.00 8.42
CA GLU A 110 -1.69 15.15 9.07
C GLU A 110 -0.31 15.46 8.48
N LYS A 111 0.40 14.44 7.96
CA LYS A 111 1.74 14.58 7.39
C LYS A 111 1.76 14.74 5.87
N ILE A 112 0.67 14.38 5.18
CA ILE A 112 0.53 14.66 3.75
C ILE A 112 0.38 16.18 3.57
N GLY A 113 1.17 16.76 2.72
CA GLY A 113 1.24 18.21 2.55
C GLY A 113 2.64 18.73 2.87
N GLU A 114 3.20 18.29 3.99
CA GLU A 114 4.62 18.48 4.32
C GLU A 114 5.50 17.44 3.59
N PHE A 115 4.99 16.22 3.45
CA PHE A 115 5.64 15.09 2.77
C PHE A 115 4.78 14.60 1.60
N ASP A 116 5.45 14.03 0.60
CA ASP A 116 4.81 13.47 -0.59
C ASP A 116 4.29 12.06 -0.36
N ALA A 117 4.91 11.34 0.58
CA ALA A 117 4.46 10.02 1.03
C ALA A 117 4.68 9.83 2.53
N VAL A 118 3.72 9.16 3.17
CA VAL A 118 3.74 8.84 4.61
C VAL A 118 3.52 7.35 4.78
N CYS A 119 4.49 6.66 5.40
CA CYS A 119 4.45 5.22 5.61
C CYS A 119 4.10 4.90 7.06
N GLY A 120 3.15 4.01 7.26
CA GLY A 120 2.90 3.46 8.58
C GLY A 120 4.07 2.60 9.05
N TRP A 121 4.43 2.75 10.31
CA TRP A 121 5.37 1.90 11.00
C TRP A 121 4.66 1.22 12.15
N ARG A 122 4.48 -0.11 12.07
CA ARG A 122 3.75 -0.92 13.06
C ARG A 122 4.50 -0.94 14.39
N TYR A 123 4.05 -0.10 15.31
CA TYR A 123 4.57 -0.03 16.67
C TYR A 123 3.92 -1.14 17.53
N ARG A 124 4.70 -1.86 18.35
CA ARG A 124 4.25 -2.97 19.21
C ARG A 124 3.61 -4.14 18.45
N ARG A 125 4.33 -4.67 17.43
CA ARG A 125 3.89 -5.89 16.72
C ARG A 125 3.67 -7.04 17.69
N ARG A 126 2.48 -7.63 17.66
CA ARG A 126 2.13 -8.85 18.42
C ARG A 126 2.48 -10.13 17.65
N ASP A 127 3.58 -10.12 16.92
CA ASP A 127 4.09 -11.31 16.20
C ASP A 127 4.94 -12.19 17.14
N PRO A 128 5.04 -13.51 16.88
CA PRO A 128 6.00 -14.38 17.56
C PRO A 128 7.43 -13.80 17.47
N TRP A 129 8.20 -13.92 18.55
CA TRP A 129 9.55 -13.35 18.64
C TRP A 129 10.49 -13.77 17.49
N THR A 130 10.34 -15.02 16.97
CA THR A 130 11.08 -15.52 15.81
C THR A 130 10.80 -14.68 14.54
N LYS A 131 9.55 -14.27 14.31
CA LYS A 131 9.18 -13.38 13.21
C LYS A 131 9.71 -11.96 13.41
N ILE A 132 9.77 -11.48 14.66
CA ILE A 132 10.30 -10.15 14.97
C ILE A 132 11.80 -10.12 14.67
N ILE A 133 12.57 -11.12 15.10
CA ILE A 133 14.01 -11.22 14.85
C ILE A 133 14.30 -11.34 13.35
N SER A 134 13.62 -12.27 12.66
CA SER A 134 13.81 -12.43 11.21
C SER A 134 13.47 -11.16 10.42
N SER A 135 12.44 -10.42 10.86
CA SER A 135 12.06 -9.13 10.27
C SER A 135 13.12 -8.05 10.54
N LYS A 136 13.69 -8.00 11.76
CA LYS A 136 14.77 -7.05 12.09
C LYS A 136 16.03 -7.31 11.26
N ILE A 137 16.43 -8.58 11.12
CA ILE A 137 17.58 -8.97 10.27
C ILE A 137 17.31 -8.61 8.81
N ALA A 138 16.13 -8.94 8.28
CA ALA A 138 15.75 -8.60 6.90
C ALA A 138 15.72 -7.07 6.67
N ASN A 139 15.22 -6.31 7.64
CA ASN A 139 15.22 -4.85 7.59
C ASN A 139 16.64 -4.28 7.67
N PHE A 140 17.50 -4.81 8.53
CA PHE A 140 18.90 -4.38 8.63
C PHE A 140 19.66 -4.64 7.33
N VAL A 141 19.56 -5.85 6.77
CA VAL A 141 20.18 -6.19 5.48
C VAL A 141 19.65 -5.29 4.36
N ARG A 142 18.34 -5.07 4.33
CA ARG A 142 17.74 -4.18 3.35
C ARG A 142 18.24 -2.74 3.52
N ASN A 143 18.17 -2.16 4.71
CA ASN A 143 18.58 -0.77 4.96
C ASN A 143 20.07 -0.56 4.59
N LYS A 144 20.93 -1.54 4.93
CA LYS A 144 22.35 -1.51 4.54
C LYS A 144 22.57 -1.62 3.03
N LEU A 145 21.71 -2.38 2.32
CA LEU A 145 21.80 -2.56 0.88
C LEU A 145 21.14 -1.44 0.07
N SER A 146 20.03 -0.88 0.57
CA SER A 146 19.30 0.22 -0.09
C SER A 146 19.67 1.61 0.42
N GLU A 147 20.53 1.69 1.48
CA GLU A 147 20.91 2.96 2.12
C GLU A 147 19.68 3.79 2.55
N GLU A 148 18.74 3.15 3.24
CA GLU A 148 17.45 3.74 3.61
C GLU A 148 17.16 3.63 5.10
N ASP A 149 16.46 4.67 5.63
CA ASP A 149 16.03 4.74 7.03
C ASP A 149 14.59 4.28 7.26
N ILE A 150 14.06 3.38 6.40
CA ILE A 150 12.67 2.94 6.52
C ILE A 150 12.60 1.77 7.50
N VAL A 151 11.90 2.00 8.62
CA VAL A 151 11.78 1.02 9.71
C VAL A 151 10.91 -0.18 9.33
N ASP A 152 9.79 0.05 8.64
CA ASP A 152 8.83 -1.01 8.31
C ASP A 152 8.26 -0.88 6.89
N THR A 153 8.95 -1.41 5.90
CA THR A 153 8.46 -1.44 4.52
C THR A 153 7.28 -2.38 4.32
N GLY A 154 7.10 -3.33 5.23
CA GLY A 154 6.04 -4.34 5.15
C GLY A 154 4.68 -3.86 5.65
N CYS A 155 4.56 -2.65 6.21
CA CYS A 155 3.27 -2.05 6.52
C CYS A 155 2.58 -1.63 5.22
N SER A 156 1.34 -2.06 5.01
CA SER A 156 0.55 -1.69 3.84
C SER A 156 -0.20 -0.36 4.03
N LEU A 157 -0.40 0.09 5.26
CA LEU A 157 -1.04 1.36 5.55
C LEU A 157 -0.07 2.51 5.25
N LYS A 158 -0.28 3.17 4.12
CA LYS A 158 0.55 4.27 3.63
C LYS A 158 -0.32 5.29 2.91
N ALA A 159 0.06 6.55 2.96
CA ALA A 159 -0.56 7.63 2.20
C ALA A 159 0.44 8.23 1.20
N TYR A 160 -0.06 8.62 0.04
CA TYR A 160 0.73 9.19 -1.06
C TYR A 160 -0.02 10.34 -1.70
N ARG A 161 0.66 11.38 -2.12
CA ARG A 161 0.11 12.26 -3.15
C ARG A 161 -0.06 11.47 -4.44
N ARG A 162 -1.20 11.58 -5.09
CA ARG A 162 -1.49 10.82 -6.32
C ARG A 162 -0.45 11.04 -7.42
N GLU A 163 0.06 12.25 -7.56
CA GLU A 163 1.09 12.59 -8.54
C GLU A 163 2.38 11.77 -8.41
N CYS A 164 2.75 11.39 -7.18
CA CYS A 164 3.93 10.55 -6.93
C CYS A 164 3.78 9.17 -7.53
N LEU A 165 2.57 8.60 -7.48
CA LEU A 165 2.28 7.25 -7.97
C LEU A 165 2.21 7.20 -9.51
N THR A 166 1.84 8.29 -10.17
CA THR A 166 1.77 8.35 -11.64
C THR A 166 3.14 8.31 -12.31
N ARG A 167 4.21 8.68 -11.60
CA ARG A 167 5.58 8.62 -12.10
C ARG A 167 6.23 7.24 -11.95
N LEU A 168 5.65 6.37 -11.12
CA LEU A 168 6.23 5.07 -10.84
C LEU A 168 5.78 4.02 -11.86
N LYS A 169 6.75 3.29 -12.43
CA LYS A 169 6.51 2.07 -13.16
C LYS A 169 6.74 0.87 -12.24
N LEU A 170 5.66 0.18 -11.88
CA LEU A 170 5.72 -0.93 -10.95
C LEU A 170 5.99 -2.26 -11.64
N PHE A 171 6.82 -3.10 -11.02
CA PHE A 171 7.06 -4.49 -11.37
C PHE A 171 6.60 -5.40 -10.23
N ASN A 172 6.38 -6.67 -10.51
CA ASN A 172 5.90 -7.62 -9.49
C ASN A 172 6.87 -7.68 -8.29
N GLY A 173 6.33 -7.58 -7.08
CA GLY A 173 7.11 -7.52 -5.82
C GLY A 173 7.42 -6.10 -5.33
N MET A 174 7.37 -5.07 -6.18
CA MET A 174 7.83 -3.71 -5.85
C MET A 174 6.92 -2.91 -4.94
N HIS A 175 5.69 -3.34 -4.67
CA HIS A 175 4.81 -2.67 -3.71
C HIS A 175 5.44 -2.48 -2.31
N ARG A 176 6.40 -3.33 -1.94
CA ARG A 176 7.15 -3.23 -0.67
C ARG A 176 8.19 -2.12 -0.68
N PHE A 177 8.65 -1.74 -1.86
CA PHE A 177 9.70 -0.76 -2.08
C PHE A 177 9.17 0.59 -2.57
N LEU A 178 7.84 0.80 -2.57
CA LEU A 178 7.25 2.08 -2.97
C LEU A 178 7.94 3.29 -2.31
N PRO A 179 8.22 3.28 -0.99
CA PRO A 179 8.93 4.39 -0.36
C PRO A 179 10.33 4.62 -0.95
N SER A 180 11.07 3.54 -1.25
CA SER A 180 12.39 3.59 -1.87
C SER A 180 12.34 4.16 -3.28
N LEU A 181 11.39 3.67 -4.08
CA LEU A 181 11.19 4.14 -5.44
C LEU A 181 10.81 5.63 -5.47
N LEU A 182 9.97 6.08 -4.55
CA LEU A 182 9.60 7.48 -4.43
C LEU A 182 10.80 8.38 -4.05
N LYS A 183 11.63 7.93 -3.10
CA LYS A 183 12.87 8.66 -2.76
C LYS A 183 13.83 8.76 -3.94
N MET A 184 13.91 7.74 -4.80
CA MET A 184 14.72 7.78 -6.03
C MET A 184 14.21 8.83 -7.02
N GLU A 185 12.90 9.03 -7.10
CA GLU A 185 12.26 10.06 -7.92
C GLU A 185 12.29 11.48 -7.25
N GLY A 186 13.03 11.64 -6.13
CA GLY A 186 13.19 12.92 -5.43
C GLY A 186 12.05 13.29 -4.48
N PHE A 187 11.07 12.43 -4.24
CA PHE A 187 9.94 12.70 -3.35
C PHE A 187 10.32 12.60 -1.88
N LYS A 188 9.73 13.46 -1.04
CA LYS A 188 9.90 13.47 0.40
C LYS A 188 9.04 12.40 1.07
N VAL A 189 9.68 11.44 1.73
CA VAL A 189 9.02 10.32 2.40
C VAL A 189 9.26 10.35 3.89
N THR A 190 8.21 10.20 4.70
CA THR A 190 8.29 10.09 6.16
C THR A 190 7.56 8.86 6.69
N GLN A 191 7.64 8.63 8.00
CA GLN A 191 7.01 7.51 8.67
C GLN A 191 6.28 7.96 9.93
N VAL A 192 5.12 7.33 10.19
CA VAL A 192 4.34 7.52 11.42
C VAL A 192 4.09 6.19 12.11
N LYS A 193 4.02 6.19 13.44
CA LYS A 193 3.67 5.01 14.20
C LYS A 193 2.20 4.69 14.01
N VAL A 194 1.90 3.45 13.65
CA VAL A 194 0.52 2.97 13.47
C VAL A 194 0.29 1.71 14.29
N SER A 195 -0.96 1.46 14.61
CA SER A 195 -1.43 0.27 15.30
C SER A 195 -1.29 -0.99 14.43
N HIS A 196 -1.24 -2.14 15.05
CA HIS A 196 -1.26 -3.41 14.35
C HIS A 196 -2.13 -4.41 15.11
N ARG A 197 -3.19 -4.85 14.46
CA ARG A 197 -4.16 -5.78 15.02
C ARG A 197 -3.80 -7.23 14.69
N PRO A 198 -4.19 -8.21 15.52
CA PRO A 198 -4.10 -9.61 15.14
C PRO A 198 -5.07 -9.89 13.98
N ARG A 199 -4.70 -10.80 13.10
CA ARG A 199 -5.59 -11.26 12.02
C ARG A 199 -6.82 -11.92 12.63
N ARG A 200 -8.02 -11.54 12.17
CA ARG A 200 -9.30 -12.09 12.66
C ARG A 200 -9.71 -13.33 11.87
N PHE A 201 -9.61 -13.30 10.54
CA PHE A 201 -10.05 -14.36 9.64
C PHE A 201 -8.97 -14.71 8.61
N GLY A 202 -9.10 -15.87 7.96
CA GLY A 202 -8.23 -16.31 6.90
C GLY A 202 -6.90 -16.94 7.38
N ARG A 203 -6.16 -17.56 6.43
CA ARG A 203 -4.87 -18.19 6.66
C ARG A 203 -3.75 -17.48 5.94
N THR A 204 -2.53 -17.55 6.45
CA THR A 204 -1.35 -17.02 5.76
C THR A 204 -1.15 -17.75 4.43
N LYS A 205 -1.33 -17.04 3.31
CA LYS A 205 -1.37 -17.61 1.94
C LYS A 205 0.01 -17.83 1.30
N TYR A 206 1.11 -17.61 2.03
CA TYR A 206 2.46 -17.63 1.45
C TYR A 206 3.44 -18.55 2.18
N ASN A 207 4.22 -19.31 1.41
CA ASN A 207 5.35 -20.10 1.90
C ASN A 207 6.53 -19.16 2.21
N ILE A 208 7.05 -19.21 3.45
CA ILE A 208 8.08 -18.30 3.99
C ILE A 208 9.37 -18.34 3.14
N ARG A 209 9.82 -19.53 2.72
CA ARG A 209 11.07 -19.72 1.97
C ARG A 209 11.05 -19.04 0.60
N ASN A 210 9.96 -19.23 -0.15
CA ASN A 210 9.80 -18.60 -1.48
C ASN A 210 9.66 -17.07 -1.39
N ARG A 211 9.08 -16.58 -0.28
CA ARG A 211 8.94 -15.14 -0.02
C ARG A 211 10.28 -14.47 0.27
N MET A 212 11.15 -15.13 1.02
CA MET A 212 12.49 -14.60 1.34
C MET A 212 13.36 -14.48 0.08
N MET A 213 13.41 -15.54 -0.75
CA MET A 213 14.20 -15.52 -1.99
C MET A 213 13.74 -14.44 -2.96
N ARG A 214 12.41 -14.34 -3.20
CA ARG A 214 11.85 -13.28 -4.06
C ARG A 214 12.15 -11.89 -3.49
N GLY A 215 11.96 -11.68 -2.18
CA GLY A 215 12.25 -10.39 -1.56
C GLY A 215 13.73 -10.00 -1.65
N PHE A 216 14.66 -10.96 -1.63
CA PHE A 216 16.08 -10.70 -1.81
C PHE A 216 16.41 -10.31 -3.26
N ILE A 217 15.83 -11.00 -4.24
CA ILE A 217 15.99 -10.65 -5.67
C ILE A 217 15.42 -9.25 -5.93
N ASP A 218 14.21 -8.96 -5.41
CA ASP A 218 13.59 -7.64 -5.54
C ASP A 218 14.47 -6.53 -4.93
N LEU A 219 15.11 -6.80 -3.79
CA LEU A 219 16.05 -5.88 -3.15
C LEU A 219 17.28 -5.59 -4.02
N LEU A 220 17.87 -6.63 -4.64
CA LEU A 220 18.99 -6.45 -5.56
C LEU A 220 18.58 -5.64 -6.80
N ALA A 221 17.37 -5.87 -7.30
CA ALA A 221 16.81 -5.11 -8.42
C ALA A 221 16.65 -3.63 -8.06
N VAL A 222 16.05 -3.31 -6.90
CA VAL A 222 15.90 -1.92 -6.43
C VAL A 222 17.25 -1.25 -6.20
N ARG A 223 18.24 -1.97 -5.63
CA ARG A 223 19.60 -1.45 -5.48
C ARG A 223 20.24 -1.15 -6.84
N TRP A 224 20.09 -2.04 -7.82
CA TRP A 224 20.57 -1.81 -9.17
C TRP A 224 19.90 -0.58 -9.81
N MET A 225 18.59 -0.43 -9.69
CA MET A 225 17.84 0.74 -10.17
C MET A 225 18.38 2.03 -9.53
N LYS A 226 18.56 2.05 -8.21
CA LYS A 226 19.10 3.22 -7.49
C LYS A 226 20.46 3.65 -8.03
N ARG A 227 21.37 2.69 -8.31
CA ARG A 227 22.70 2.98 -8.86
C ARG A 227 22.70 3.44 -10.32
N ARG A 228 21.62 3.20 -11.04
CA ARG A 228 21.44 3.51 -12.46
C ARG A 228 20.40 4.57 -12.70
N HIS A 229 19.87 5.16 -11.62
CA HIS A 229 18.95 6.29 -11.74
C HIS A 229 19.64 7.45 -12.49
N LEU A 230 18.88 8.06 -13.41
CA LEU A 230 19.37 9.21 -14.14
C LEU A 230 19.18 10.45 -13.26
N ASP A 231 20.27 11.13 -12.96
CA ASP A 231 20.29 12.39 -12.21
C ASP A 231 21.02 13.42 -13.06
N TYR A 232 20.26 14.33 -13.69
CA TYR A 232 20.81 15.40 -14.52
C TYR A 232 19.93 16.64 -14.45
N GLU A 233 20.58 17.79 -14.56
CA GLU A 233 19.90 19.08 -14.70
C GLU A 233 20.11 19.61 -16.11
N ILE A 234 19.06 20.16 -16.70
CA ILE A 234 19.15 20.81 -18.02
C ILE A 234 19.52 22.26 -17.80
N GLU A 235 20.70 22.68 -18.25
CA GLU A 235 21.16 24.05 -18.13
C GLU A 235 20.45 24.97 -19.15
N GLU A 236 20.28 24.52 -20.39
CA GLU A 236 19.66 25.33 -21.44
C GLU A 236 18.95 24.47 -22.48
N VAL A 237 17.84 24.98 -23.00
CA VAL A 237 17.13 24.41 -24.16
C VAL A 237 17.08 25.45 -25.26
N ILE A 238 17.84 25.26 -26.34
CA ILE A 238 17.85 26.09 -27.51
C ILE A 238 16.74 25.63 -28.47
N LYS A 239 15.91 26.56 -28.96
CA LYS A 239 14.85 26.32 -29.94
C LYS A 239 15.30 26.71 -31.32
#